data_9c234f97d2c98c3dcf6d077f7a77e95a
#
_entry.id   9c234f97d2c98c3dcf6d077f7a77e95a
#
_cell.length_a   1.000
_cell.length_b   1.000
_cell.length_c   1.000
_cell.angle_alpha   90.00
_cell.angle_beta   90.00
_cell.angle_gamma   90.00
#
_symmetry.space_group_name_H-M   'P 1'
#
loop_
_entity.id
_entity.type
_entity.pdbx_description
1 polymer ?
#
loop_
_entity_poly.entity_id
_entity_poly.type
_entity_poly.pdbx_seq_one_letter_code
_entity_poly.pdbx_strand_id
1 'polypeptide(L)'
;ALLFAAARPVAKIPLPWARTTVMLAMDVSLSMRVADVEPTRLVAAQEAAKLFLRDLPKDVEVGLVTFAGSTQVAQKATLDRASLVAAIDGFQMQTGTAVGNAIVMSLSELFPDHGIDVGDMTFGRGKRPSRSLDDKVKPQPKQITPVAPGSYNSAAIILLSDGRRTTGVDTLEAAKMAA
;
A
#
# COMPACT_ATOMS: atom_id res chain seq x y z
N ALA A 1 -46.29 24.77 -39.36
CA ALA A 1 -45.06 25.21 -38.67
C ALA A 1 -44.63 24.10 -37.70
N LEU A 2 -43.60 23.33 -38.04
CA LEU A 2 -43.01 22.33 -37.16
C LEU A 2 -41.90 23.01 -36.36
N LEU A 3 -42.11 23.14 -35.05
CA LEU A 3 -41.09 23.56 -34.12
C LEU A 3 -40.27 22.31 -33.65
N PHE A 4 -39.10 22.12 -34.20
CA PHE A 4 -38.13 21.18 -33.65
C PHE A 4 -37.42 21.83 -32.46
N ALA A 5 -37.85 21.52 -31.24
CA ALA A 5 -37.10 21.82 -30.05
C ALA A 5 -35.92 20.85 -29.96
N ALA A 6 -34.72 21.30 -30.35
CA ALA A 6 -33.48 20.56 -30.12
C ALA A 6 -33.11 20.64 -28.63
N ALA A 7 -33.69 19.75 -27.83
CA ALA A 7 -33.20 19.51 -26.48
C ALA A 7 -31.83 18.83 -26.62
N ARG A 8 -30.74 19.56 -26.32
CA ARG A 8 -29.42 18.95 -26.13
C ARG A 8 -29.44 18.29 -24.75
N PRO A 9 -29.51 16.94 -24.64
CA PRO A 9 -29.34 16.28 -23.35
C PRO A 9 -27.87 16.41 -22.94
N VAL A 10 -27.60 17.30 -22.00
CA VAL A 10 -26.29 17.33 -21.35
C VAL A 10 -26.31 16.23 -20.28
N ALA A 11 -25.95 15.04 -20.65
CA ALA A 11 -25.68 13.97 -19.69
C ALA A 11 -24.31 14.26 -19.07
N LYS A 12 -24.29 14.65 -17.80
CA LYS A 12 -23.08 14.61 -16.99
C LYS A 12 -22.83 13.13 -16.68
N ILE A 13 -22.03 12.47 -17.51
CA ILE A 13 -21.52 11.15 -17.22
C ILE A 13 -20.36 11.39 -16.21
N PRO A 14 -20.46 10.94 -14.95
CA PRO A 14 -19.31 10.94 -14.07
C PRO A 14 -18.32 9.93 -14.67
N LEU A 15 -17.31 10.42 -15.38
CA LEU A 15 -16.15 9.61 -15.68
C LEU A 15 -15.51 9.26 -14.33
N PRO A 16 -15.28 7.97 -14.02
CA PRO A 16 -14.48 7.60 -12.89
C PRO A 16 -13.06 8.12 -13.18
N TRP A 17 -12.72 9.24 -12.58
CA TRP A 17 -11.35 9.68 -12.53
C TRP A 17 -10.62 8.63 -11.71
N ALA A 18 -9.72 7.89 -12.35
CA ALA A 18 -8.79 7.03 -11.63
C ALA A 18 -7.97 7.95 -10.70
N ARG A 19 -8.36 7.97 -9.43
CA ARG A 19 -7.63 8.76 -8.43
C ARG A 19 -6.25 8.16 -8.30
N THR A 20 -5.24 9.00 -8.38
CA THR A 20 -3.88 8.57 -8.11
C THR A 20 -3.77 8.25 -6.63
N THR A 21 -3.35 7.03 -6.31
CA THR A 21 -3.16 6.56 -4.94
C THR A 21 -1.69 6.23 -4.72
N VAL A 22 -1.12 6.76 -3.66
CA VAL A 22 0.26 6.50 -3.26
C VAL A 22 0.26 5.75 -1.94
N MET A 23 0.92 4.60 -1.87
CA MET A 23 1.19 3.90 -0.61
C MET A 23 2.58 4.27 -0.13
N LEU A 24 2.64 4.84 1.07
CA LEU A 24 3.89 5.19 1.74
C LEU A 24 4.20 4.09 2.75
N ALA A 25 5.24 3.30 2.50
CA ALA A 25 5.69 2.24 3.38
C ALA A 25 6.89 2.70 4.20
N MET A 26 6.75 2.74 5.52
CA MET A 26 7.75 3.28 6.43
C MET A 26 8.32 2.20 7.34
N ASP A 27 9.64 2.13 7.38
CA ASP A 27 10.40 1.27 8.27
C ASP A 27 10.37 1.82 9.70
N VAL A 28 9.84 1.02 10.62
CA VAL A 28 9.83 1.32 12.06
C VAL A 28 10.69 0.32 12.85
N SER A 29 11.65 -0.31 12.18
CA SER A 29 12.58 -1.23 12.82
C SER A 29 13.55 -0.52 13.74
N LEU A 30 14.13 -1.25 14.71
CA LEU A 30 15.06 -0.70 15.67
C LEU A 30 16.33 -0.11 15.04
N SER A 31 16.71 -0.54 13.82
CA SER A 31 17.82 0.06 13.07
C SER A 31 17.58 1.53 12.72
N MET A 32 16.33 1.96 12.64
CA MET A 32 15.93 3.35 12.40
C MET A 32 16.18 4.27 13.62
N ARG A 33 16.61 3.70 14.75
CA ARG A 33 16.96 4.42 15.97
C ARG A 33 18.34 5.08 15.92
N VAL A 34 19.16 4.68 14.95
CA VAL A 34 20.53 5.18 14.81
C VAL A 34 20.50 6.68 14.48
N ALA A 35 21.40 7.42 15.15
CA ALA A 35 21.53 8.88 15.02
C ALA A 35 22.71 9.28 14.11
N ASP A 36 22.95 8.52 13.04
CA ASP A 36 23.89 8.91 11.99
C ASP A 36 23.29 9.98 11.06
N VAL A 37 21.96 10.15 11.13
CA VAL A 37 21.20 11.27 10.58
C VAL A 37 20.48 11.94 11.74
N GLU A 38 20.70 13.25 11.94
CA GLU A 38 20.08 13.97 13.05
C GLU A 38 18.58 14.21 12.86
N PRO A 39 17.75 14.07 13.92
CA PRO A 39 18.09 13.56 15.26
C PRO A 39 18.17 12.02 15.31
N THR A 40 17.48 11.29 14.46
CA THR A 40 17.55 9.84 14.19
C THR A 40 17.03 9.55 12.81
N ARG A 41 17.36 8.37 12.23
CA ARG A 41 16.82 7.95 10.93
C ARG A 41 15.30 7.96 10.91
N LEU A 42 14.65 7.50 11.98
CA LEU A 42 13.19 7.48 12.07
C LEU A 42 12.61 8.89 12.00
N VAL A 43 13.12 9.82 12.81
CA VAL A 43 12.62 11.20 12.82
C VAL A 43 12.88 11.87 11.47
N ALA A 44 14.05 11.65 10.86
CA ALA A 44 14.35 12.18 9.53
C ALA A 44 13.36 11.60 8.47
N ALA A 45 13.03 10.30 8.55
CA ALA A 45 12.06 9.68 7.67
C ALA A 45 10.64 10.23 7.88
N GLN A 46 10.23 10.45 9.15
CA GLN A 46 8.94 11.07 9.47
C GLN A 46 8.84 12.49 8.91
N GLU A 47 9.88 13.31 9.06
CA GLU A 47 9.92 14.67 8.53
C GLU A 47 9.90 14.67 6.99
N ALA A 48 10.68 13.78 6.36
CA ALA A 48 10.65 13.61 4.90
C ALA A 48 9.27 13.20 4.39
N ALA A 49 8.59 12.28 5.10
CA ALA A 49 7.24 11.87 4.77
C ALA A 49 6.24 13.03 4.89
N LYS A 50 6.33 13.83 5.95
CA LYS A 50 5.46 15.00 6.13
C LYS A 50 5.70 16.06 5.05
N LEU A 51 6.97 16.31 4.68
CA LEU A 51 7.31 17.20 3.56
C LEU A 51 6.72 16.68 2.25
N PHE A 52 6.89 15.39 1.97
CA PHE A 52 6.30 14.76 0.80
C PHE A 52 4.77 14.92 0.76
N LEU A 53 4.08 14.66 1.87
CA LEU A 53 2.63 14.84 1.97
C LEU A 53 2.19 16.29 1.71
N ARG A 54 2.98 17.26 2.14
CA ARG A 54 2.71 18.69 1.93
C ARG A 54 2.85 19.09 0.47
N ASP A 55 3.85 18.54 -0.22
CA ASP A 55 4.21 18.90 -1.58
C ASP A 55 3.37 18.13 -2.63
N LEU A 56 2.71 17.04 -2.23
CA LEU A 56 1.79 16.28 -3.08
C LEU A 56 0.52 17.06 -3.42
N PRO A 57 0.02 16.95 -4.66
CA PRO A 57 -1.31 17.47 -5.03
C PRO A 57 -2.40 16.97 -4.08
N LYS A 58 -3.39 17.83 -3.81
CA LYS A 58 -4.43 17.53 -2.81
C LYS A 58 -5.42 16.45 -3.25
N ASP A 59 -5.49 16.18 -4.54
CA ASP A 59 -6.34 15.16 -5.18
C ASP A 59 -5.72 13.76 -5.19
N VAL A 60 -4.45 13.62 -4.76
CA VAL A 60 -3.77 12.33 -4.60
C VAL A 60 -4.13 11.71 -3.25
N GLU A 61 -4.69 10.51 -3.26
CA GLU A 61 -4.91 9.72 -2.04
C GLU A 61 -3.59 9.11 -1.56
N VAL A 62 -3.37 9.12 -0.25
CA VAL A 62 -2.19 8.50 0.35
C VAL A 62 -2.60 7.52 1.42
N GLY A 63 -2.07 6.30 1.35
CA GLY A 63 -2.14 5.30 2.40
C GLY A 63 -0.78 5.15 3.09
N LEU A 64 -0.80 4.66 4.31
CA LEU A 64 0.38 4.51 5.13
C LEU A 64 0.50 3.09 5.66
N VAL A 65 1.61 2.44 5.36
CA VAL A 65 1.98 1.12 5.85
C VAL A 65 3.23 1.26 6.71
N THR A 66 3.22 0.71 7.90
CA THR A 66 4.43 0.56 8.73
C THR A 66 4.90 -0.88 8.70
N PHE A 67 6.20 -1.06 8.70
CA PHE A 67 6.78 -2.39 8.74
C PHE A 67 8.04 -2.44 9.59
N ALA A 68 8.18 -3.58 10.26
CA ALA A 68 9.35 -4.05 10.96
C ALA A 68 9.38 -5.57 10.85
N GLY A 69 9.44 -6.34 11.91
CA GLY A 69 9.21 -7.78 11.88
C GLY A 69 7.77 -8.16 11.51
N SER A 70 6.82 -7.28 11.82
CA SER A 70 5.44 -7.34 11.35
C SER A 70 5.12 -6.15 10.43
N THR A 71 4.06 -6.28 9.64
CA THR A 71 3.60 -5.23 8.73
C THR A 71 2.15 -4.93 9.00
N GLN A 72 1.78 -3.67 9.03
CA GLN A 72 0.41 -3.23 9.28
C GLN A 72 0.07 -1.98 8.49
N VAL A 73 -1.21 -1.83 8.14
CA VAL A 73 -1.75 -0.59 7.59
C VAL A 73 -1.97 0.38 8.73
N ALA A 74 -1.14 1.42 8.81
CA ALA A 74 -1.27 2.46 9.82
C ALA A 74 -2.41 3.43 9.48
N GLN A 75 -2.60 3.71 8.18
CA GLN A 75 -3.69 4.54 7.68
C GLN A 75 -4.08 4.07 6.28
N LYS A 76 -5.37 3.78 6.07
CA LYS A 76 -5.90 3.50 4.72
C LYS A 76 -5.79 4.73 3.83
N ALA A 77 -5.77 4.51 2.51
CA ALA A 77 -5.70 5.59 1.54
C ALA A 77 -6.76 6.66 1.79
N THR A 78 -6.34 7.91 1.93
CA THR A 78 -7.19 9.05 2.25
C THR A 78 -6.62 10.34 1.67
N LEU A 79 -7.48 11.33 1.48
CA LEU A 79 -7.10 12.70 1.15
C LEU A 79 -6.81 13.54 2.42
N ASP A 80 -7.16 13.04 3.60
CA ASP A 80 -6.98 13.73 4.88
C ASP A 80 -5.52 13.71 5.34
N ARG A 81 -4.82 14.79 5.03
CA ARG A 81 -3.40 14.98 5.39
C ARG A 81 -3.17 15.03 6.90
N ALA A 82 -4.14 15.53 7.66
CA ALA A 82 -4.02 15.65 9.11
C ALA A 82 -4.00 14.26 9.76
N SER A 83 -4.87 13.35 9.33
CA SER A 83 -4.86 11.96 9.80
C SER A 83 -3.57 11.23 9.45
N LEU A 84 -3.01 11.47 8.25
CA LEU A 84 -1.73 10.89 7.84
C LEU A 84 -0.57 11.40 8.70
N VAL A 85 -0.49 12.70 8.96
CA VAL A 85 0.55 13.29 9.83
C VAL A 85 0.44 12.75 11.24
N ALA A 86 -0.77 12.65 11.80
CA ALA A 86 -0.98 12.08 13.13
C ALA A 86 -0.54 10.61 13.20
N ALA A 87 -0.81 9.82 12.15
CA ALA A 87 -0.35 8.43 12.07
C ALA A 87 1.18 8.33 11.98
N ILE A 88 1.84 9.22 11.21
CA ILE A 88 3.30 9.27 11.12
C ILE A 88 3.92 9.61 12.48
N ASP A 89 3.36 10.56 13.22
CA ASP A 89 3.88 10.96 14.54
C ASP A 89 3.65 9.89 15.61
N GLY A 90 2.67 9.02 15.42
CA GLY A 90 2.32 7.94 16.35
C GLY A 90 3.09 6.63 16.17
N PHE A 91 4.12 6.56 15.31
CA PHE A 91 4.85 5.32 15.06
C PHE A 91 5.54 4.78 16.29
N GLN A 92 5.44 3.47 16.48
CA GLN A 92 6.16 2.73 17.52
C GLN A 92 7.19 1.80 16.87
N MET A 93 8.39 1.82 17.39
CA MET A 93 9.48 0.96 16.90
C MET A 93 9.25 -0.49 17.27
N GLN A 94 9.63 -1.39 16.37
CA GLN A 94 9.54 -2.82 16.53
C GLN A 94 10.85 -3.50 16.09
N THR A 95 11.03 -4.76 16.48
CA THR A 95 12.17 -5.58 16.05
C THR A 95 11.95 -6.19 14.68
N GLY A 96 13.04 -6.43 13.93
CA GLY A 96 13.00 -7.06 12.61
C GLY A 96 12.71 -6.08 11.48
N THR A 97 12.87 -6.54 10.24
CA THR A 97 12.64 -5.73 9.03
C THR A 97 12.14 -6.63 7.89
N ALA A 98 10.86 -6.55 7.56
CA ALA A 98 10.18 -7.36 6.55
C ALA A 98 9.77 -6.49 5.35
N VAL A 99 10.76 -6.03 4.57
CA VAL A 99 10.57 -5.11 3.43
C VAL A 99 9.61 -5.69 2.39
N GLY A 100 9.77 -6.97 2.03
CA GLY A 100 8.90 -7.62 1.06
C GLY A 100 7.43 -7.65 1.49
N ASN A 101 7.17 -7.86 2.79
CA ASN A 101 5.82 -7.83 3.34
C ASN A 101 5.19 -6.44 3.21
N ALA A 102 5.99 -5.37 3.35
CA ALA A 102 5.50 -4.00 3.18
C ALA A 102 5.03 -3.74 1.74
N ILE A 103 5.77 -4.23 0.75
CA ILE A 103 5.39 -4.14 -0.66
C ILE A 103 4.09 -4.92 -0.91
N VAL A 104 4.02 -6.17 -0.46
CA VAL A 104 2.83 -7.01 -0.64
C VAL A 104 1.60 -6.41 0.05
N MET A 105 1.76 -5.89 1.28
CA MET A 105 0.68 -5.19 2.00
C MET A 105 0.22 -3.95 1.25
N SER A 106 1.15 -3.16 0.73
CA SER A 106 0.82 -1.97 -0.06
C SER A 106 0.06 -2.34 -1.35
N LEU A 107 0.46 -3.42 -2.02
CA LEU A 107 -0.24 -3.94 -3.19
C LEU A 107 -1.65 -4.43 -2.84
N SER A 108 -1.84 -5.11 -1.71
CA SER A 108 -3.17 -5.57 -1.29
C SER A 108 -4.11 -4.40 -0.96
N GLU A 109 -3.59 -3.30 -0.44
CA GLU A 109 -4.38 -2.08 -0.21
C GLU A 109 -4.69 -1.31 -1.50
N LEU A 110 -3.75 -1.28 -2.46
CA LEU A 110 -3.97 -0.66 -3.77
C LEU A 110 -4.96 -1.45 -4.64
N PHE A 111 -4.92 -2.77 -4.52
CA PHE A 111 -5.68 -3.69 -5.38
C PHE A 111 -6.46 -4.73 -4.56
N PRO A 112 -7.45 -4.31 -3.76
CA PRO A 112 -8.18 -5.20 -2.85
C PRO A 112 -8.94 -6.32 -3.59
N ASP A 113 -9.34 -6.07 -4.84
CA ASP A 113 -10.09 -7.03 -5.64
C ASP A 113 -9.21 -8.16 -6.24
N HIS A 114 -7.89 -8.03 -6.18
CA HIS A 114 -6.96 -9.03 -6.73
C HIS A 114 -6.67 -10.19 -5.78
N GLY A 115 -7.19 -10.14 -4.53
CA GLY A 115 -7.07 -11.25 -3.58
C GLY A 115 -5.64 -11.54 -3.16
N ILE A 116 -4.79 -10.52 -3.09
CA ILE A 116 -3.42 -10.63 -2.60
C ILE A 116 -3.47 -10.86 -1.09
N ASP A 117 -3.12 -12.06 -0.62
CA ASP A 117 -3.07 -12.41 0.79
C ASP A 117 -1.62 -12.37 1.29
N VAL A 118 -1.36 -11.41 2.18
CA VAL A 118 -0.04 -11.23 2.82
C VAL A 118 0.31 -12.45 3.67
N GLY A 119 -0.67 -13.09 4.30
CA GLY A 119 -0.48 -14.27 5.13
C GLY A 119 0.06 -15.46 4.33
N ASP A 120 -0.55 -15.75 3.19
CA ASP A 120 -0.14 -16.84 2.30
C ASP A 120 1.27 -16.64 1.75
N MET A 121 1.67 -15.39 1.52
CA MET A 121 3.01 -15.06 0.99
C MET A 121 4.08 -15.00 2.08
N THR A 122 3.71 -14.57 3.30
CA THR A 122 4.66 -14.45 4.41
C THR A 122 5.02 -15.79 5.03
N PHE A 123 4.03 -16.68 5.16
CA PHE A 123 4.20 -17.98 5.83
C PHE A 123 4.41 -19.16 4.86
N GLY A 124 4.50 -18.86 3.56
CA GLY A 124 4.55 -19.85 2.49
C GLY A 124 3.20 -20.56 2.33
N ARG A 125 2.92 -21.08 1.14
CA ARG A 125 1.81 -22.02 0.91
C ARG A 125 2.04 -23.36 1.62
N GLY A 126 2.32 -23.30 2.91
CA GLY A 126 2.31 -24.46 3.77
C GLY A 126 0.87 -24.95 3.88
N LYS A 127 0.57 -26.05 3.18
CA LYS A 127 -0.64 -26.84 3.41
C LYS A 127 -0.83 -27.03 4.91
N ARG A 128 -1.57 -26.13 5.57
CA ARG A 128 -2.26 -26.52 6.79
C ARG A 128 -3.51 -27.25 6.35
N PRO A 129 -3.63 -28.56 6.62
CA PRO A 129 -4.91 -29.21 6.49
C PRO A 129 -5.77 -28.73 7.66
N SER A 130 -6.40 -27.56 7.52
CA SER A 130 -7.53 -27.25 8.36
C SER A 130 -8.66 -28.16 7.89
N ARG A 131 -8.83 -29.29 8.55
CA ARG A 131 -10.05 -30.08 8.52
C ARG A 131 -11.14 -29.21 9.13
N SER A 132 -11.77 -28.39 8.33
CA SER A 132 -13.08 -27.86 8.62
C SER A 132 -14.11 -28.86 8.16
N LEU A 133 -14.99 -29.28 9.08
CA LEU A 133 -16.04 -30.26 8.85
C LEU A 133 -17.23 -29.71 8.04
N ASP A 134 -17.12 -28.54 7.43
CA ASP A 134 -18.15 -27.96 6.56
C ASP A 134 -17.57 -27.67 5.17
N ASP A 135 -17.56 -28.73 4.37
CA ASP A 135 -17.12 -28.74 2.99
C ASP A 135 -18.27 -28.30 2.07
N LYS A 136 -18.58 -27.00 2.01
CA LYS A 136 -19.36 -26.42 0.89
C LYS A 136 -18.93 -24.99 0.65
N VAL A 137 -18.27 -24.80 -0.51
CA VAL A 137 -17.77 -23.58 -1.12
C VAL A 137 -16.28 -23.30 -0.81
N LYS A 138 -15.41 -23.97 -1.55
CA LYS A 138 -14.04 -23.49 -1.77
C LYS A 138 -14.14 -22.22 -2.60
N PRO A 139 -13.70 -21.04 -2.10
CA PRO A 139 -13.45 -19.92 -2.99
C PRO A 139 -12.31 -20.36 -3.92
N GLN A 140 -12.58 -20.42 -5.21
CA GLN A 140 -11.54 -20.65 -6.22
C GLN A 140 -10.51 -19.53 -6.05
N PRO A 141 -9.19 -19.85 -5.98
CA PRO A 141 -8.18 -18.82 -5.97
C PRO A 141 -8.37 -18.00 -7.25
N LYS A 142 -8.69 -16.71 -7.08
CA LYS A 142 -8.72 -15.79 -8.22
C LYS A 142 -7.34 -15.84 -8.84
N GLN A 143 -7.25 -16.29 -10.06
CA GLN A 143 -5.99 -16.28 -10.81
C GLN A 143 -5.65 -14.80 -11.02
N ILE A 144 -4.54 -14.38 -10.42
CA ILE A 144 -3.96 -13.07 -10.70
C ILE A 144 -3.48 -13.13 -12.14
N THR A 145 -4.16 -12.42 -13.03
CA THR A 145 -3.70 -12.30 -14.41
C THR A 145 -2.59 -11.24 -14.41
N PRO A 146 -1.33 -11.63 -14.72
CA PRO A 146 -0.26 -10.65 -14.81
C PRO A 146 -0.63 -9.60 -15.87
N VAL A 147 -0.56 -8.32 -15.51
CA VAL A 147 -0.68 -7.20 -16.45
C VAL A 147 0.71 -6.73 -16.86
N ALA A 148 0.81 -6.08 -18.02
CA ALA A 148 2.09 -5.58 -18.49
C ALA A 148 2.68 -4.56 -17.50
N PRO A 149 4.02 -4.58 -17.23
CA PRO A 149 4.66 -3.61 -16.38
C PRO A 149 4.32 -2.18 -16.78
N GLY A 150 4.03 -1.31 -15.81
CA GLY A 150 3.63 0.08 -16.06
C GLY A 150 2.18 0.28 -16.52
N SER A 151 1.32 -0.75 -16.46
CA SER A 151 -0.09 -0.66 -16.86
C SER A 151 -0.92 0.24 -15.93
N TYR A 152 -0.50 0.42 -14.69
CA TYR A 152 -1.18 1.24 -13.69
C TYR A 152 -0.49 2.59 -13.51
N ASN A 153 -0.93 3.60 -14.25
CA ASN A 153 -0.39 4.96 -14.16
C ASN A 153 -0.94 5.76 -12.94
N SER A 154 -1.84 5.17 -12.17
CA SER A 154 -2.55 5.84 -11.07
C SER A 154 -2.22 5.29 -9.69
N ALA A 155 -1.19 4.45 -9.56
CA ALA A 155 -0.76 3.90 -8.28
C ALA A 155 0.77 3.91 -8.17
N ALA A 156 1.28 4.18 -6.95
CA ALA A 156 2.69 4.11 -6.65
C ALA A 156 2.93 3.64 -5.21
N ILE A 157 4.05 2.94 -4.99
CA ILE A 157 4.53 2.57 -3.66
C ILE A 157 5.86 3.26 -3.42
N ILE A 158 5.95 4.02 -2.33
CA ILE A 158 7.18 4.68 -1.89
C ILE A 158 7.64 4.01 -0.62
N LEU A 159 8.87 3.50 -0.62
CA LEU A 159 9.46 2.79 0.50
C LEU A 159 10.53 3.67 1.17
N LEU A 160 10.38 3.92 2.47
CA LEU A 160 11.35 4.60 3.32
C LEU A 160 11.93 3.60 4.31
N SER A 161 13.17 3.16 4.08
CA SER A 161 13.88 2.14 4.87
C SER A 161 15.39 2.34 4.78
N ASP A 162 16.13 1.80 5.74
CA ASP A 162 17.58 1.66 5.64
C ASP A 162 18.04 0.47 4.78
N GLY A 163 17.09 -0.28 4.20
CA GLY A 163 17.31 -1.31 3.21
C GLY A 163 17.75 -2.68 3.74
N ARG A 164 17.90 -2.88 5.03
CA ARG A 164 18.32 -4.16 5.61
C ARG A 164 17.14 -5.07 5.88
N ARG A 165 16.89 -6.04 4.99
CA ARG A 165 15.93 -7.11 5.25
C ARG A 165 16.47 -8.13 6.24
N THR A 166 15.67 -8.46 7.27
CA THR A 166 15.98 -9.52 8.23
C THR A 166 14.99 -10.69 8.18
N THR A 167 13.75 -10.44 7.72
CA THR A 167 12.68 -11.44 7.68
C THR A 167 11.70 -11.18 6.52
N GLY A 168 10.73 -12.05 6.33
CA GLY A 168 9.59 -11.86 5.43
C GLY A 168 9.84 -12.27 3.99
N VAL A 169 8.91 -11.89 3.11
CA VAL A 169 8.95 -12.17 1.67
C VAL A 169 10.21 -11.59 1.03
N ASP A 170 10.75 -12.28 0.02
CA ASP A 170 11.89 -11.74 -0.71
C ASP A 170 11.54 -10.41 -1.38
N THR A 171 12.40 -9.41 -1.17
CA THR A 171 12.16 -8.04 -1.65
C THR A 171 12.08 -7.97 -3.17
N LEU A 172 12.90 -8.77 -3.87
CA LEU A 172 12.88 -8.80 -5.34
C LEU A 172 11.64 -9.49 -5.87
N GLU A 173 11.16 -10.55 -5.20
CA GLU A 173 9.89 -11.18 -5.57
C GLU A 173 8.72 -10.23 -5.37
N ALA A 174 8.66 -9.55 -4.23
CA ALA A 174 7.62 -8.55 -3.97
C ALA A 174 7.70 -7.37 -4.96
N ALA A 175 8.89 -6.91 -5.30
CA ALA A 175 9.08 -5.83 -6.28
C ALA A 175 8.64 -6.24 -7.70
N LYS A 176 8.88 -7.49 -8.09
CA LYS A 176 8.40 -8.03 -9.38
C LYS A 176 6.88 -8.11 -9.47
N MET A 177 6.20 -8.27 -8.32
CA MET A 177 4.72 -8.21 -8.28
C MET A 177 4.19 -6.79 -8.42
N ALA A 178 4.99 -5.79 -8.04
CA ALA A 178 4.62 -4.38 -8.10
C ALA A 178 4.95 -3.73 -9.45
N ALA A 179 5.81 -4.35 -10.26
CA ALA A 179 6.23 -3.85 -11.57
C ALA A 179 5.27 -4.24 -12.68
#